data_d2614c9183da7409100d67e469370864
#
_entry.id   d2614c9183da7409100d67e469370864
#
_cell.length_a   1.000
_cell.length_b   1.000
_cell.length_c   1.000
_cell.angle_alpha   90.00
_cell.angle_beta   90.00
_cell.angle_gamma   90.00
#
_symmetry.space_group_name_H-M   'P 1'
#
loop_
_entity.id
_entity.type
_entity.pdbx_description
1 polymer ?
#
loop_
_entity_poly.entity_id
_entity_poly.type
_entity_poly.pdbx_seq_one_letter_code
_entity_poly.pdbx_strand_id
1 'polypeptide(L)'
;MIALLTSPEAWAALLTLTALEIVLGIDNVIFLSVVVARIPERQARQARQIGLALALVFRILLLSLLVWLIGLTHAIFTVKDMAFSWRDIILIGGGLFLIAKATHEIHTEVEARNEENGEASGASAFFWVIIQIIVIDMVFSLDSIITAIGMAQDLEIMIAAVIIACIIMYVSSGPVGRFVVEHPTTKMLALAFLVLIGVALVADGFKFHIPRGYIYFAIAFSAAVEAFNVLARRNRKKAAR
;
A
#
# COMPACT_ATOMS: atom_id res chain seq x y z
N MET A 1 29.32 -10.01 0.17
CA MET A 1 29.14 -8.57 0.49
C MET A 1 30.03 -7.63 -0.30
N ILE A 2 31.38 -7.69 -0.21
CA ILE A 2 32.25 -6.74 -0.96
C ILE A 2 32.11 -6.93 -2.48
N ALA A 3 31.99 -8.14 -2.99
CA ALA A 3 31.78 -8.43 -4.42
C ALA A 3 30.45 -7.85 -4.95
N LEU A 4 29.38 -7.81 -4.15
CA LEU A 4 28.10 -7.22 -4.53
C LEU A 4 28.18 -5.69 -4.65
N LEU A 5 28.99 -5.02 -3.83
CA LEU A 5 29.19 -3.57 -3.88
C LEU A 5 29.97 -3.10 -5.11
N THR A 6 30.72 -3.99 -5.77
CA THR A 6 31.52 -3.68 -6.96
C THR A 6 30.87 -4.09 -8.28
N SER A 7 29.73 -4.81 -8.23
CA SER A 7 29.01 -5.30 -9.41
C SER A 7 27.99 -4.27 -9.91
N PRO A 8 28.09 -3.81 -11.17
CA PRO A 8 27.09 -2.92 -11.76
C PRO A 8 25.68 -3.55 -11.79
N GLU A 9 25.59 -4.87 -11.94
CA GLU A 9 24.34 -5.62 -11.97
C GLU A 9 23.63 -5.55 -10.60
N ALA A 10 24.39 -5.65 -9.49
CA ALA A 10 23.85 -5.54 -8.14
C ALA A 10 23.27 -4.14 -7.88
N TRP A 11 23.94 -3.08 -8.33
CA TRP A 11 23.42 -1.72 -8.23
C TRP A 11 22.19 -1.49 -9.09
N ALA A 12 22.16 -2.03 -10.31
CA ALA A 12 20.98 -1.97 -11.18
C ALA A 12 19.79 -2.70 -10.55
N ALA A 13 20.01 -3.90 -10.00
CA ALA A 13 18.99 -4.66 -9.29
C ALA A 13 18.48 -3.89 -8.04
N LEU A 14 19.38 -3.35 -7.21
CA LEU A 14 19.04 -2.56 -6.04
C LEU A 14 18.16 -1.35 -6.39
N LEU A 15 18.57 -0.58 -7.41
CA LEU A 15 17.81 0.60 -7.85
C LEU A 15 16.44 0.21 -8.40
N THR A 16 16.40 -0.82 -9.23
CA THR A 16 15.15 -1.31 -9.85
C THR A 16 14.18 -1.84 -8.79
N LEU A 17 14.66 -2.67 -7.86
CA LEU A 17 13.85 -3.20 -6.76
C LEU A 17 13.40 -2.09 -5.81
N THR A 18 14.29 -1.14 -5.47
CA THR A 18 13.93 0.01 -4.62
C THR A 18 12.85 0.86 -5.30
N ALA A 19 13.00 1.15 -6.59
CA ALA A 19 11.99 1.90 -7.33
C ALA A 19 10.65 1.15 -7.38
N LEU A 20 10.69 -0.16 -7.61
CA LEU A 20 9.50 -1.01 -7.62
C LEU A 20 8.83 -1.03 -6.24
N GLU A 21 9.59 -1.21 -5.16
CA GLU A 21 9.07 -1.19 -3.79
C GLU A 21 8.48 0.18 -3.41
N ILE A 22 9.07 1.29 -3.85
CA ILE A 22 8.51 2.63 -3.65
C ILE A 22 7.19 2.78 -4.40
N VAL A 23 7.14 2.37 -5.67
CA VAL A 23 5.93 2.44 -6.49
C VAL A 23 4.81 1.59 -5.88
N LEU A 24 5.12 0.35 -5.49
CA LEU A 24 4.18 -0.55 -4.79
C LEU A 24 3.83 -0.06 -3.37
N GLY A 25 4.71 0.71 -2.75
CA GLY A 25 4.50 1.25 -1.40
C GLY A 25 3.73 2.56 -1.35
N ILE A 26 3.52 3.25 -2.48
CA ILE A 26 2.73 4.49 -2.53
C ILE A 26 1.32 4.23 -2.02
N ASP A 27 0.72 3.13 -2.43
CA ASP A 27 -0.63 2.72 -2.03
C ASP A 27 -0.72 2.48 -0.53
N ASN A 28 0.32 1.90 0.08
CA ASN A 28 0.42 1.70 1.52
C ASN A 28 0.49 3.04 2.26
N VAL A 29 1.25 4.02 1.77
CA VAL A 29 1.34 5.36 2.37
C VAL A 29 0.00 6.10 2.26
N ILE A 30 -0.68 5.99 1.13
CA ILE A 30 -2.00 6.58 0.91
C ILE A 30 -3.02 5.95 1.86
N PHE A 31 -3.10 4.62 1.89
CA PHE A 31 -4.00 3.90 2.78
C PHE A 31 -3.73 4.24 4.25
N LEU A 32 -2.48 4.19 4.68
CA LEU A 32 -2.05 4.59 6.01
C LEU A 32 -2.54 6.00 6.35
N SER A 33 -2.42 6.94 5.41
CA SER A 33 -2.82 8.34 5.60
C SER A 33 -4.33 8.48 5.80
N VAL A 34 -5.13 7.71 5.06
CA VAL A 34 -6.60 7.69 5.20
C VAL A 34 -7.03 7.07 6.53
N VAL A 35 -6.44 5.94 6.91
CA VAL A 35 -6.81 5.22 8.13
C VAL A 35 -6.45 6.02 9.39
N VAL A 36 -5.26 6.63 9.43
CA VAL A 36 -4.84 7.44 10.58
C VAL A 36 -5.55 8.80 10.67
N ALA A 37 -6.16 9.28 9.60
CA ALA A 37 -6.93 10.53 9.63
C ALA A 37 -8.16 10.48 10.55
N ARG A 38 -8.59 9.27 10.97
CA ARG A 38 -9.75 9.06 11.86
C ARG A 38 -9.41 9.17 13.36
N ILE A 39 -8.15 9.28 13.71
CA ILE A 39 -7.71 9.38 15.10
C ILE A 39 -7.01 10.72 15.34
N PRO A 40 -6.95 11.22 16.61
CA PRO A 40 -6.30 12.48 16.94
C PRO A 40 -4.87 12.57 16.41
N GLU A 41 -4.42 13.74 15.97
CA GLU A 41 -3.15 13.94 15.26
C GLU A 41 -1.92 13.36 16.00
N ARG A 42 -1.89 13.48 17.33
CA ARG A 42 -0.81 12.90 18.15
C ARG A 42 -0.78 11.37 18.04
N GLN A 43 -1.94 10.73 18.12
CA GLN A 43 -2.09 9.28 17.98
C GLN A 43 -1.85 8.86 16.54
N ALA A 44 -2.30 9.62 15.55
CA ALA A 44 -2.06 9.40 14.13
C ALA A 44 -0.56 9.36 13.81
N ARG A 45 0.23 10.27 14.38
CA ARG A 45 1.69 10.26 14.22
C ARG A 45 2.31 8.99 14.82
N GLN A 46 1.90 8.61 16.03
CA GLN A 46 2.40 7.39 16.68
C GLN A 46 1.98 6.13 15.94
N ALA A 47 0.71 6.02 15.52
CA ALA A 47 0.20 4.89 14.75
C ALA A 47 0.96 4.72 13.42
N ARG A 48 1.27 5.84 12.75
CA ARG A 48 2.05 5.84 11.52
C ARG A 48 3.47 5.34 11.76
N GLN A 49 4.14 5.84 12.77
CA GLN A 49 5.51 5.42 13.11
C GLN A 49 5.58 3.94 13.49
N ILE A 50 4.69 3.51 14.38
CA ILE A 50 4.64 2.12 14.84
C ILE A 50 4.20 1.20 13.70
N GLY A 51 3.17 1.59 12.93
CA GLY A 51 2.67 0.81 11.80
C GLY A 51 3.75 0.58 10.73
N LEU A 52 4.46 1.63 10.32
CA LEU A 52 5.55 1.51 9.34
C LEU A 52 6.76 0.74 9.87
N ALA A 53 7.10 0.90 11.15
CA ALA A 53 8.18 0.13 11.77
C ALA A 53 7.83 -1.37 11.82
N LEU A 54 6.61 -1.72 12.21
CA LEU A 54 6.13 -3.10 12.23
C LEU A 54 6.03 -3.66 10.79
N ALA A 55 5.53 -2.88 9.84
CA ALA A 55 5.51 -3.25 8.44
C ALA A 55 6.91 -3.61 7.93
N LEU A 56 7.93 -2.80 8.22
CA LEU A 56 9.31 -3.11 7.87
C LEU A 56 9.79 -4.43 8.49
N VAL A 57 9.53 -4.64 9.79
CA VAL A 57 9.91 -5.87 10.49
C VAL A 57 9.24 -7.09 9.83
N PHE A 58 7.93 -7.01 9.56
CA PHE A 58 7.19 -8.09 8.91
C PHE A 58 7.70 -8.36 7.49
N ARG A 59 8.04 -7.32 6.69
CA ARG A 59 8.63 -7.50 5.36
C ARG A 59 9.97 -8.22 5.41
N ILE A 60 10.87 -7.82 6.31
CA ILE A 60 12.16 -8.49 6.49
C ILE A 60 11.94 -9.94 6.92
N LEU A 61 10.98 -10.18 7.80
CA LEU A 61 10.64 -11.52 8.28
C LEU A 61 10.09 -12.38 7.12
N LEU A 62 9.18 -11.85 6.32
CA LEU A 62 8.66 -12.54 5.13
C LEU A 62 9.76 -12.84 4.11
N LEU A 63 10.67 -11.90 3.85
CA LEU A 63 11.83 -12.13 2.99
C LEU A 63 12.75 -13.22 3.54
N SER A 64 12.96 -13.24 4.85
CA SER A 64 13.77 -14.28 5.51
C SER A 64 13.12 -15.65 5.42
N LEU A 65 11.79 -15.71 5.32
CA LEU A 65 10.99 -16.92 5.12
C LEU A 65 10.73 -17.22 3.63
N LEU A 66 11.60 -16.76 2.75
CA LEU A 66 11.43 -16.82 1.30
C LEU A 66 11.08 -18.24 0.80
N VAL A 67 11.77 -19.27 1.27
CA VAL A 67 11.52 -20.66 0.87
C VAL A 67 10.10 -21.10 1.26
N TRP A 68 9.63 -20.69 2.43
CA TRP A 68 8.27 -20.94 2.89
C TRP A 68 7.23 -20.18 2.05
N LEU A 69 7.54 -18.93 1.69
CA LEU A 69 6.68 -18.08 0.85
C LEU A 69 6.47 -18.69 -0.55
N ILE A 70 7.54 -19.21 -1.16
CA ILE A 70 7.44 -19.95 -2.43
C ILE A 70 6.51 -21.16 -2.26
N GLY A 71 6.57 -21.84 -1.12
CA GLY A 71 5.65 -22.93 -0.79
C GLY A 71 4.18 -22.55 -0.81
N LEU A 72 3.84 -21.29 -0.46
CA LEU A 72 2.46 -20.79 -0.48
C LEU A 72 1.85 -20.68 -1.90
N THR A 73 2.67 -20.74 -2.94
CA THR A 73 2.20 -20.72 -4.34
C THR A 73 1.75 -22.11 -4.84
N HIS A 74 2.05 -23.19 -4.10
CA HIS A 74 1.61 -24.53 -4.46
C HIS A 74 0.09 -24.66 -4.30
N ALA A 75 -0.54 -25.35 -5.26
CA ALA A 75 -1.96 -25.62 -5.23
C ALA A 75 -2.36 -26.47 -4.01
N ILE A 76 -3.40 -26.02 -3.30
CA ILE A 76 -3.98 -26.75 -2.16
C ILE A 76 -5.21 -27.54 -2.61
N PHE A 77 -6.02 -26.93 -3.48
CA PHE A 77 -7.22 -27.53 -4.04
C PHE A 77 -7.49 -26.99 -5.45
N THR A 78 -8.30 -27.70 -6.20
CA THR A 78 -8.69 -27.31 -7.56
C THR A 78 -10.21 -27.23 -7.65
N VAL A 79 -10.73 -26.12 -8.20
CA VAL A 79 -12.15 -25.89 -8.43
C VAL A 79 -12.35 -25.51 -9.90
N LYS A 80 -13.14 -26.30 -10.65
CA LYS A 80 -13.41 -26.04 -12.08
C LYS A 80 -12.13 -25.76 -12.89
N ASP A 81 -11.12 -26.63 -12.77
CA ASP A 81 -9.82 -26.56 -13.45
C ASP A 81 -8.91 -25.40 -13.01
N MET A 82 -9.32 -24.60 -12.03
CA MET A 82 -8.47 -23.57 -11.41
C MET A 82 -7.83 -24.11 -10.13
N ALA A 83 -6.51 -24.13 -10.09
CA ALA A 83 -5.73 -24.54 -8.93
C ALA A 83 -5.53 -23.34 -8.00
N PHE A 84 -6.05 -23.41 -6.78
CA PHE A 84 -5.92 -22.38 -5.76
C PHE A 84 -4.80 -22.70 -4.77
N SER A 85 -4.00 -21.68 -4.47
CA SER A 85 -2.93 -21.71 -3.46
C SER A 85 -3.29 -20.84 -2.25
N TRP A 86 -2.50 -20.95 -1.17
CA TRP A 86 -2.64 -20.03 -0.02
C TRP A 86 -2.46 -18.57 -0.43
N ARG A 87 -1.52 -18.29 -1.35
CA ARG A 87 -1.35 -16.95 -1.92
C ARG A 87 -2.64 -16.42 -2.51
N ASP A 88 -3.33 -17.23 -3.31
CA ASP A 88 -4.58 -16.80 -3.98
C ASP A 88 -5.67 -16.47 -2.97
N ILE A 89 -5.82 -17.28 -1.91
CA ILE A 89 -6.78 -17.04 -0.82
C ILE A 89 -6.47 -15.72 -0.09
N ILE A 90 -5.19 -15.47 0.20
CA ILE A 90 -4.75 -14.23 0.86
C ILE A 90 -5.02 -13.02 -0.04
N LEU A 91 -4.75 -13.11 -1.34
CA LEU A 91 -5.01 -12.03 -2.30
C LEU A 91 -6.51 -11.74 -2.43
N ILE A 92 -7.35 -12.78 -2.54
CA ILE A 92 -8.81 -12.63 -2.59
C ILE A 92 -9.32 -12.00 -1.29
N GLY A 93 -8.95 -12.54 -0.15
CA GLY A 93 -9.39 -12.04 1.16
C GLY A 93 -8.94 -10.61 1.42
N GLY A 94 -7.68 -10.30 1.16
CA GLY A 94 -7.11 -8.96 1.29
C GLY A 94 -7.72 -7.96 0.31
N GLY A 95 -7.91 -8.36 -0.94
CA GLY A 95 -8.56 -7.52 -1.95
C GLY A 95 -10.02 -7.21 -1.60
N LEU A 96 -10.80 -8.20 -1.17
CA LEU A 96 -12.18 -7.99 -0.69
C LEU A 96 -12.22 -7.08 0.54
N PHE A 97 -11.30 -7.25 1.48
CA PHE A 97 -11.18 -6.36 2.63
C PHE A 97 -10.91 -4.91 2.21
N LEU A 98 -9.99 -4.69 1.26
CA LEU A 98 -9.70 -3.35 0.72
C LEU A 98 -10.92 -2.73 0.06
N ILE A 99 -11.62 -3.49 -0.80
CA ILE A 99 -12.83 -3.01 -1.48
C ILE A 99 -13.88 -2.60 -0.45
N ALA A 100 -14.18 -3.48 0.50
CA ALA A 100 -15.18 -3.21 1.54
C ALA A 100 -14.81 -1.99 2.37
N LYS A 101 -13.53 -1.89 2.81
CA LYS A 101 -13.04 -0.78 3.61
C LYS A 101 -13.05 0.53 2.84
N ALA A 102 -12.51 0.57 1.62
CA ALA A 102 -12.48 1.78 0.82
C ALA A 102 -13.89 2.24 0.42
N THR A 103 -14.80 1.32 0.10
CA THR A 103 -16.20 1.65 -0.21
C THR A 103 -16.90 2.25 1.01
N HIS A 104 -16.69 1.68 2.20
CA HIS A 104 -17.24 2.22 3.44
C HIS A 104 -16.72 3.64 3.72
N GLU A 105 -15.42 3.89 3.51
CA GLU A 105 -14.80 5.21 3.65
C GLU A 105 -15.39 6.22 2.65
N ILE A 106 -15.56 5.81 1.39
CA ILE A 106 -16.17 6.64 0.35
C ILE A 106 -17.61 7.01 0.75
N HIS A 107 -18.38 6.03 1.20
CA HIS A 107 -19.77 6.25 1.63
C HIS A 107 -19.85 7.26 2.77
N THR A 108 -19.01 7.09 3.81
CA THR A 108 -18.95 8.02 4.94
C THR A 108 -18.57 9.44 4.51
N GLU A 109 -17.63 9.58 3.57
CA GLU A 109 -17.18 10.88 3.06
C GLU A 109 -18.26 11.57 2.19
N VAL A 110 -18.98 10.79 1.36
CA VAL A 110 -20.02 11.33 0.46
C VAL A 110 -21.28 11.72 1.23
N GLU A 111 -21.71 10.92 2.21
CA GLU A 111 -22.89 11.23 3.00
C GLU A 111 -22.66 12.34 4.03
N ALA A 112 -21.43 12.85 4.16
CA ALA A 112 -21.04 13.85 5.16
C ALA A 112 -21.56 13.49 6.56
N ARG A 113 -21.75 12.20 6.83
CA ARG A 113 -22.10 11.69 8.14
C ARG A 113 -20.92 11.96 9.05
N ASN A 114 -21.01 13.09 9.76
CA ASN A 114 -20.31 13.22 11.02
C ASN A 114 -20.84 12.06 11.87
N GLU A 115 -20.07 10.99 11.98
CA GLU A 115 -20.30 10.02 13.04
C GLU A 115 -20.02 10.73 14.37
N GLU A 116 -20.92 11.61 14.78
CA GLU A 116 -20.96 12.18 16.14
C GLU A 116 -21.21 11.08 17.19
N ASN A 117 -21.48 9.85 16.75
CA ASN A 117 -21.72 8.71 17.63
C ASN A 117 -20.55 7.71 17.54
N GLY A 118 -19.57 7.95 18.36
CA GLY A 118 -18.51 6.99 18.65
C GLY A 118 -17.16 7.42 18.09
N GLU A 119 -16.63 8.52 18.62
CA GLU A 119 -15.21 8.56 18.85
C GLU A 119 -14.86 7.26 19.59
N ALA A 120 -14.44 6.25 18.85
CA ALA A 120 -13.62 5.22 19.44
C ALA A 120 -12.31 5.92 19.86
N SER A 121 -12.47 6.94 20.71
CA SER A 121 -11.38 7.67 21.35
C SER A 121 -10.87 6.77 22.44
N GLY A 122 -9.76 6.13 22.17
CA GLY A 122 -9.13 5.28 23.15
C GLY A 122 -8.09 4.35 22.54
N ALA A 123 -7.42 3.62 23.40
CA ALA A 123 -6.43 2.61 23.05
C ALA A 123 -6.97 1.57 22.04
N SER A 124 -8.26 1.30 22.05
CA SER A 124 -8.93 0.35 21.15
C SER A 124 -8.92 0.81 19.69
N ALA A 125 -9.26 2.07 19.40
CA ALA A 125 -9.24 2.61 18.04
C ALA A 125 -7.81 2.66 17.48
N PHE A 126 -6.87 3.10 18.30
CA PHE A 126 -5.44 3.13 17.96
C PHE A 126 -4.92 1.73 17.62
N PHE A 127 -5.21 0.73 18.45
CA PHE A 127 -4.79 -0.65 18.22
C PHE A 127 -5.41 -1.23 16.95
N TRP A 128 -6.69 -0.95 16.70
CA TRP A 128 -7.38 -1.40 15.49
C TRP A 128 -6.81 -0.80 14.21
N VAL A 129 -6.43 0.49 14.25
CA VAL A 129 -5.73 1.16 13.14
C VAL A 129 -4.39 0.47 12.84
N ILE A 130 -3.59 0.16 13.87
CA ILE A 130 -2.31 -0.54 13.68
C ILE A 130 -2.51 -1.92 13.06
N ILE A 131 -3.48 -2.69 13.53
CA ILE A 131 -3.80 -4.00 12.95
C ILE A 131 -4.16 -3.87 11.47
N GLN A 132 -5.02 -2.92 11.11
CA GLN A 132 -5.38 -2.69 9.71
C GLN A 132 -4.17 -2.38 8.85
N ILE A 133 -3.25 -1.53 9.34
CA ILE A 133 -2.00 -1.20 8.63
C ILE A 133 -1.17 -2.45 8.39
N ILE A 134 -0.96 -3.28 9.43
CA ILE A 134 -0.15 -4.49 9.34
C ILE A 134 -0.77 -5.50 8.37
N VAL A 135 -2.07 -5.77 8.50
CA VAL A 135 -2.77 -6.76 7.66
C VAL A 135 -2.67 -6.38 6.18
N ILE A 136 -2.89 -5.11 5.87
CA ILE A 136 -2.84 -4.64 4.49
C ILE A 136 -1.41 -4.65 3.96
N ASP A 137 -0.44 -4.18 4.77
CA ASP A 137 0.96 -4.25 4.34
C ASP A 137 1.42 -5.70 4.11
N MET A 138 0.96 -6.66 4.91
CA MET A 138 1.25 -8.08 4.68
C MET A 138 0.69 -8.58 3.34
N VAL A 139 -0.54 -8.21 2.99
CA VAL A 139 -1.16 -8.61 1.71
C VAL A 139 -0.35 -8.06 0.52
N PHE A 140 -0.01 -6.77 0.57
CA PHE A 140 0.78 -6.14 -0.49
C PHE A 140 2.22 -6.68 -0.54
N SER A 141 2.82 -6.92 0.63
CA SER A 141 4.19 -7.44 0.72
C SER A 141 4.32 -8.85 0.18
N LEU A 142 3.31 -9.71 0.42
CA LEU A 142 3.32 -11.06 -0.12
C LEU A 142 3.42 -11.06 -1.65
N ASP A 143 2.66 -10.19 -2.29
CA ASP A 143 2.64 -10.11 -3.74
C ASP A 143 3.91 -9.44 -4.31
N SER A 144 4.39 -8.36 -3.68
CA SER A 144 5.63 -7.69 -4.10
C SER A 144 6.86 -8.58 -3.94
N ILE A 145 6.95 -9.34 -2.84
CA ILE A 145 8.06 -10.27 -2.59
C ILE A 145 8.07 -11.39 -3.62
N ILE A 146 6.92 -12.01 -3.91
CA ILE A 146 6.84 -13.06 -4.93
C ILE A 146 7.24 -12.53 -6.32
N THR A 147 6.86 -11.31 -6.64
CA THR A 147 7.28 -10.63 -7.88
C THR A 147 8.78 -10.35 -7.89
N ALA A 148 9.34 -9.88 -6.77
CA ALA A 148 10.75 -9.56 -6.63
C ALA A 148 11.67 -10.80 -6.74
N ILE A 149 11.21 -11.98 -6.29
CA ILE A 149 11.94 -13.27 -6.45
C ILE A 149 12.26 -13.55 -7.91
N GLY A 150 11.37 -13.19 -8.83
CA GLY A 150 11.61 -13.34 -10.27
C GLY A 150 12.65 -12.39 -10.85
N MET A 151 13.00 -11.30 -10.12
CA MET A 151 13.85 -10.21 -10.60
C MET A 151 15.24 -10.19 -9.96
N ALA A 152 15.39 -10.68 -8.73
CA ALA A 152 16.67 -10.72 -8.03
C ALA A 152 16.88 -12.07 -7.36
N GLN A 153 18.13 -12.58 -7.46
CA GLN A 153 18.54 -13.84 -6.83
C GLN A 153 19.17 -13.64 -5.45
N ASP A 154 19.58 -12.41 -5.15
CA ASP A 154 20.30 -12.06 -3.92
C ASP A 154 19.36 -11.49 -2.85
N LEU A 155 19.12 -12.25 -1.79
CA LEU A 155 18.30 -11.85 -0.64
C LEU A 155 18.81 -10.55 0.02
N GLU A 156 20.14 -10.34 0.05
CA GLU A 156 20.76 -9.15 0.63
C GLU A 156 20.34 -7.88 -0.13
N ILE A 157 20.28 -7.95 -1.46
CA ILE A 157 19.84 -6.82 -2.31
C ILE A 157 18.35 -6.55 -2.10
N MET A 158 17.52 -7.58 -1.99
CA MET A 158 16.09 -7.44 -1.71
C MET A 158 15.85 -6.79 -0.35
N ILE A 159 16.54 -7.22 0.70
CA ILE A 159 16.45 -6.63 2.04
C ILE A 159 16.89 -5.16 2.01
N ALA A 160 17.99 -4.85 1.35
CA ALA A 160 18.49 -3.47 1.22
C ALA A 160 17.47 -2.57 0.48
N ALA A 161 16.89 -3.05 -0.62
CA ALA A 161 15.86 -2.34 -1.38
C ALA A 161 14.63 -2.03 -0.51
N VAL A 162 14.14 -3.01 0.23
CA VAL A 162 12.99 -2.87 1.14
C VAL A 162 13.30 -1.86 2.26
N ILE A 163 14.49 -1.91 2.87
CA ILE A 163 14.88 -0.95 3.93
C ILE A 163 14.89 0.48 3.36
N ILE A 164 15.52 0.69 2.20
CA ILE A 164 15.59 2.01 1.56
C ILE A 164 14.18 2.52 1.22
N ALA A 165 13.34 1.68 0.62
CA ALA A 165 11.96 2.03 0.29
C ALA A 165 11.15 2.38 1.54
N CYS A 166 11.26 1.61 2.62
CA CYS A 166 10.57 1.88 3.89
C CYS A 166 11.03 3.19 4.53
N ILE A 167 12.32 3.53 4.46
CA ILE A 167 12.83 4.84 4.94
C ILE A 167 12.19 5.97 4.13
N ILE A 168 12.14 5.86 2.80
CA ILE A 168 11.53 6.86 1.92
C ILE A 168 10.03 6.98 2.23
N MET A 169 9.31 5.87 2.38
CA MET A 169 7.89 5.87 2.75
C MET A 169 7.67 6.50 4.13
N TYR A 170 8.54 6.20 5.11
CA TYR A 170 8.45 6.79 6.45
C TYR A 170 8.58 8.32 6.40
N VAL A 171 9.59 8.83 5.69
CA VAL A 171 9.81 10.27 5.54
C VAL A 171 8.65 10.93 4.78
N SER A 172 8.16 10.29 3.71
CA SER A 172 7.10 10.81 2.84
C SER A 172 5.71 10.72 3.48
N SER A 173 5.46 9.78 4.39
CA SER A 173 4.13 9.51 4.95
C SER A 173 3.51 10.70 5.69
N GLY A 174 4.32 11.54 6.35
CA GLY A 174 3.87 12.74 7.04
C GLY A 174 3.35 13.82 6.09
N PRO A 175 4.17 14.29 5.13
CA PRO A 175 3.75 15.25 4.11
C PRO A 175 2.57 14.76 3.26
N VAL A 176 2.62 13.50 2.78
CA VAL A 176 1.54 12.89 1.99
C VAL A 176 0.24 12.83 2.79
N GLY A 177 0.30 12.37 4.05
CA GLY A 177 -0.89 12.28 4.90
C GLY A 177 -1.56 13.63 5.11
N ARG A 178 -0.79 14.69 5.40
CA ARG A 178 -1.33 16.06 5.53
C ARG A 178 -1.96 16.53 4.22
N PHE A 179 -1.28 16.31 3.10
CA PHE A 179 -1.79 16.70 1.80
C PHE A 179 -3.13 16.02 1.47
N VAL A 180 -3.26 14.73 1.75
CA VAL A 180 -4.51 13.97 1.53
C VAL A 180 -5.64 14.50 2.41
N VAL A 181 -5.37 14.80 3.69
CA VAL A 181 -6.38 15.32 4.63
C VAL A 181 -6.83 16.75 4.25
N GLU A 182 -5.89 17.59 3.80
CA GLU A 182 -6.19 18.97 3.38
C GLU A 182 -6.93 19.09 2.05
N HIS A 183 -6.93 18.01 1.24
CA HIS A 183 -7.52 17.97 -0.10
C HIS A 183 -8.57 16.86 -0.23
N PRO A 184 -9.85 17.11 0.08
CA PRO A 184 -10.90 16.07 0.06
C PRO A 184 -11.03 15.36 -1.30
N THR A 185 -10.81 16.07 -2.41
CA THR A 185 -10.82 15.45 -3.76
C THR A 185 -9.67 14.46 -3.93
N THR A 186 -8.50 14.77 -3.40
CA THR A 186 -7.34 13.85 -3.38
C THR A 186 -7.61 12.64 -2.49
N LYS A 187 -8.28 12.84 -1.34
CA LYS A 187 -8.71 11.75 -0.46
C LYS A 187 -9.67 10.80 -1.17
N MET A 188 -10.68 11.34 -1.86
CA MET A 188 -11.63 10.54 -2.65
C MET A 188 -10.92 9.76 -3.76
N LEU A 189 -9.99 10.41 -4.47
CA LEU A 189 -9.19 9.77 -5.51
C LEU A 189 -8.35 8.62 -4.93
N ALA A 190 -7.72 8.83 -3.79
CA ALA A 190 -6.96 7.81 -3.08
C ALA A 190 -7.82 6.61 -2.70
N LEU A 191 -9.02 6.84 -2.17
CA LEU A 191 -9.98 5.78 -1.84
C LEU A 191 -10.44 5.00 -3.08
N ALA A 192 -10.69 5.70 -4.21
CA ALA A 192 -11.02 5.04 -5.47
C ALA A 192 -9.89 4.13 -5.97
N PHE A 193 -8.63 4.54 -5.79
CA PHE A 193 -7.48 3.69 -6.11
C PHE A 193 -7.39 2.47 -5.21
N LEU A 194 -7.72 2.57 -3.93
CA LEU A 194 -7.76 1.41 -3.04
C LEU A 194 -8.80 0.38 -3.50
N VAL A 195 -9.96 0.84 -4.00
CA VAL A 195 -10.94 -0.07 -4.62
C VAL A 195 -10.35 -0.73 -5.86
N LEU A 196 -9.71 0.04 -6.75
CA LEU A 196 -9.10 -0.47 -7.97
C LEU A 196 -8.03 -1.53 -7.68
N ILE A 197 -7.16 -1.27 -6.70
CA ILE A 197 -6.13 -2.21 -6.26
C ILE A 197 -6.76 -3.45 -5.63
N GLY A 198 -7.79 -3.28 -4.79
CA GLY A 198 -8.55 -4.39 -4.23
C GLY A 198 -9.13 -5.31 -5.32
N VAL A 199 -9.71 -4.72 -6.37
CA VAL A 199 -10.21 -5.47 -7.55
C VAL A 199 -9.09 -6.22 -8.24
N ALA A 200 -7.93 -5.57 -8.44
CA ALA A 200 -6.77 -6.21 -9.07
C ALA A 200 -6.25 -7.40 -8.25
N LEU A 201 -6.17 -7.27 -6.92
CA LEU A 201 -5.78 -8.37 -6.03
C LEU A 201 -6.77 -9.54 -6.09
N VAL A 202 -8.07 -9.26 -6.10
CA VAL A 202 -9.10 -10.31 -6.26
C VAL A 202 -8.96 -10.98 -7.62
N ALA A 203 -8.76 -10.22 -8.70
CA ALA A 203 -8.55 -10.76 -10.03
C ALA A 203 -7.31 -11.67 -10.10
N ASP A 204 -6.18 -11.22 -9.54
CA ASP A 204 -4.95 -12.01 -9.45
C ASP A 204 -5.17 -13.31 -8.66
N GLY A 205 -5.91 -13.26 -7.55
CA GLY A 205 -6.28 -14.45 -6.77
C GLY A 205 -7.16 -15.44 -7.54
N PHE A 206 -7.97 -14.96 -8.48
CA PHE A 206 -8.74 -15.79 -9.42
C PHE A 206 -7.97 -16.13 -10.71
N LYS A 207 -6.64 -15.92 -10.73
CA LYS A 207 -5.76 -16.17 -11.89
C LYS A 207 -6.01 -15.25 -13.10
N PHE A 208 -6.78 -14.19 -12.94
CA PHE A 208 -6.92 -13.14 -13.94
C PHE A 208 -5.87 -12.07 -13.70
N HIS A 209 -4.72 -12.23 -14.34
CA HIS A 209 -3.60 -11.30 -14.16
C HIS A 209 -3.86 -9.98 -14.88
N ILE A 210 -4.02 -8.89 -14.11
CA ILE A 210 -4.07 -7.53 -14.63
C ILE A 210 -2.66 -6.95 -14.60
N PRO A 211 -2.06 -6.63 -15.78
CA PRO A 211 -0.72 -6.03 -15.78
C PRO A 211 -0.69 -4.73 -14.98
N ARG A 212 0.16 -4.68 -13.95
CA ARG A 212 0.22 -3.56 -13.00
C ARG A 212 0.54 -2.23 -13.64
N GLY A 213 1.19 -2.24 -14.80
CA GLY A 213 1.46 -1.04 -15.58
C GLY A 213 0.22 -0.23 -15.93
N TYR A 214 -0.93 -0.87 -16.19
CA TYR A 214 -2.20 -0.17 -16.45
C TYR A 214 -2.72 0.53 -15.20
N ILE A 215 -2.59 -0.11 -14.03
CA ILE A 215 -3.00 0.45 -12.74
C ILE A 215 -2.14 1.67 -12.41
N TYR A 216 -0.82 1.54 -12.52
CA TYR A 216 0.11 2.64 -12.25
C TYR A 216 -0.07 3.80 -13.23
N PHE A 217 -0.32 3.51 -14.50
CA PHE A 217 -0.66 4.55 -15.47
C PHE A 217 -1.95 5.29 -15.07
N ALA A 218 -3.01 4.57 -14.70
CA ALA A 218 -4.26 5.17 -14.25
C ALA A 218 -4.07 6.05 -13.01
N ILE A 219 -3.28 5.57 -12.01
CA ILE A 219 -2.93 6.32 -10.81
C ILE A 219 -2.17 7.60 -11.18
N ALA A 220 -1.11 7.47 -11.98
CA ALA A 220 -0.27 8.60 -12.38
C ALA A 220 -1.05 9.65 -13.19
N PHE A 221 -1.88 9.19 -14.14
CA PHE A 221 -2.74 10.07 -14.93
C PHE A 221 -3.74 10.84 -14.05
N SER A 222 -4.44 10.13 -13.18
CA SER A 222 -5.44 10.76 -12.30
C SER A 222 -4.79 11.69 -11.27
N ALA A 223 -3.61 11.34 -10.74
CA ALA A 223 -2.84 12.21 -9.86
C ALA A 223 -2.38 13.49 -10.59
N ALA A 224 -1.97 13.40 -11.86
CA ALA A 224 -1.64 14.56 -12.68
C ALA A 224 -2.87 15.46 -12.90
N VAL A 225 -4.02 14.89 -13.22
CA VAL A 225 -5.29 15.66 -13.35
C VAL A 225 -5.64 16.36 -12.03
N GLU A 226 -5.52 15.65 -10.91
CA GLU A 226 -5.81 16.23 -9.60
C GLU A 226 -4.82 17.35 -9.23
N ALA A 227 -3.54 17.22 -9.59
CA ALA A 227 -2.56 18.28 -9.40
C ALA A 227 -2.96 19.57 -10.16
N PHE A 228 -3.45 19.44 -11.40
CA PHE A 228 -4.00 20.58 -12.15
C PHE A 228 -5.24 21.15 -11.48
N ASN A 229 -6.14 20.35 -10.95
CA ASN A 229 -7.33 20.81 -10.24
C ASN A 229 -6.95 21.61 -8.97
N VAL A 230 -5.99 21.12 -8.18
CA VAL A 230 -5.49 21.80 -6.99
C VAL A 230 -4.85 23.14 -7.36
N LEU A 231 -4.02 23.18 -8.41
CA LEU A 231 -3.40 24.41 -8.91
C LEU A 231 -4.45 25.42 -9.39
N ALA A 232 -5.44 24.97 -10.15
CA ALA A 232 -6.52 25.81 -10.65
C ALA A 232 -7.34 26.43 -9.49
N ARG A 233 -7.68 25.63 -8.46
CA ARG A 233 -8.38 26.13 -7.26
C ARG A 233 -7.54 27.15 -6.50
N ARG A 234 -6.23 26.93 -6.36
CA ARG A 234 -5.30 27.85 -5.70
C ARG A 234 -5.24 29.20 -6.44
N ASN A 235 -5.17 29.18 -7.77
CA ASN A 235 -5.12 30.39 -8.59
C ASN A 235 -6.44 31.19 -8.52
N ARG A 236 -7.60 30.51 -8.55
CA ARG A 236 -8.91 31.15 -8.39
C ARG A 236 -9.03 31.84 -7.02
N LYS A 237 -8.58 31.21 -5.93
CA LYS A 237 -8.57 31.82 -4.58
C LYS A 237 -7.65 33.04 -4.49
N LYS A 238 -6.55 33.07 -5.26
CA LYS A 238 -5.64 34.24 -5.31
C LYS A 238 -6.22 35.37 -6.14
N ALA A 239 -6.95 35.09 -7.21
CA ALA A 239 -7.58 36.11 -8.06
C ALA A 239 -8.83 36.74 -7.43
N ALA A 240 -9.43 36.09 -6.41
CA ALA A 240 -10.60 36.60 -5.67
C ALA A 240 -10.22 37.41 -4.41
N ARG A 241 -8.93 37.57 -4.11
CA ARG A 241 -8.38 38.45 -3.05
C ARG A 241 -7.80 39.71 -3.64
#